data_232b8a195f44cf3d7bfe6f00775e8fe3
#
_entry.id   232b8a195f44cf3d7bfe6f00775e8fe3
#
_cell.length_a   1.000
_cell.length_b   1.000
_cell.length_c   1.000
_cell.angle_alpha   90.00
_cell.angle_beta   90.00
_cell.angle_gamma   90.00
#
_symmetry.space_group_name_H-M   'P 1'
#
loop_
_entity.id
_entity.type
_entity.pdbx_description
1 polymer ?
#
loop_
_entity_poly.entity_id
_entity_poly.type
_entity_poly.pdbx_seq_one_letter_code
_entity_poly.pdbx_strand_id
1 'polypeptide(L)'
;PTTSSAASDVYKRQMMNKIKSPNNALKWINNALDKKEVVMGFGHRVYKSGDSRVPTMRKYFAKVAKIKKDKKFEKIYDIVEKVMIDRKNIHPNVDYPTGPTYHLMGFDTDFFTQIFVISRITGWSAHIMEQHAANKLIRPLASYKGNKHRKVLQLNQR
;
A
#
# COMPACT_ATOMS: atom_id res chain seq x y z
N PRO A 1 -11.28 -9.17 1.06
CA PRO A 1 -11.40 -7.94 0.24
C PRO A 1 -10.00 -7.44 -0.10
N THR A 2 -9.68 -7.44 -1.38
CA THR A 2 -8.47 -6.80 -1.88
C THR A 2 -8.68 -5.30 -1.78
N THR A 3 -8.19 -4.69 -0.70
CA THR A 3 -8.15 -3.24 -0.59
C THR A 3 -7.24 -2.69 -1.69
N SER A 4 -7.76 -1.81 -2.52
CA SER A 4 -6.93 -1.09 -3.49
C SER A 4 -5.85 -0.30 -2.76
N SER A 5 -4.71 -0.02 -3.39
CA SER A 5 -3.63 0.74 -2.75
C SER A 5 -4.10 2.10 -2.23
N ALA A 6 -5.06 2.72 -2.90
CA ALA A 6 -5.68 3.98 -2.49
C ALA A 6 -6.49 3.87 -1.16
N ALA A 7 -7.23 2.76 -0.95
CA ALA A 7 -7.90 2.53 0.33
C ALA A 7 -6.89 2.33 1.46
N SER A 8 -5.70 1.80 1.17
CA SER A 8 -4.68 1.56 2.18
C SER A 8 -4.10 2.85 2.78
N ASP A 9 -4.10 3.99 2.06
CA ASP A 9 -3.64 5.27 2.58
C ASP A 9 -4.58 5.86 3.63
N VAL A 10 -5.88 5.63 3.48
CA VAL A 10 -6.90 6.00 4.49
C VAL A 10 -6.66 5.22 5.79
N TYR A 11 -6.43 3.90 5.71
CA TYR A 11 -6.16 3.08 6.88
C TYR A 11 -4.86 3.45 7.60
N LYS A 12 -3.83 3.92 6.88
CA LYS A 12 -2.56 4.34 7.49
C LYS A 12 -2.69 5.61 8.30
N ARG A 13 -3.45 6.59 7.82
CA ARG A 13 -3.79 7.76 8.63
C ARG A 13 -4.56 7.35 9.89
N GLN A 14 -5.53 6.45 9.75
CA GLN A 14 -6.27 5.92 10.89
C GLN A 14 -5.35 5.19 11.88
N MET A 15 -4.39 4.43 11.39
CA MET A 15 -3.38 3.76 12.21
C MET A 15 -2.54 4.78 12.99
N MET A 16 -2.00 5.79 12.34
CA MET A 16 -1.21 6.84 13.00
C MET A 16 -2.03 7.62 14.03
N ASN A 17 -3.30 7.88 13.76
CA ASN A 17 -4.23 8.50 14.70
C ASN A 17 -4.55 7.60 15.89
N LYS A 18 -4.64 6.28 15.71
CA LYS A 18 -4.83 5.30 16.80
C LYS A 18 -3.60 5.24 17.72
N ILE A 19 -2.41 5.36 17.18
CA ILE A 19 -1.16 5.38 17.97
C ILE A 19 -1.08 6.63 18.87
N LYS A 20 -1.60 7.76 18.43
CA LYS A 20 -1.70 9.05 19.14
C LYS A 20 -0.37 9.71 19.51
N SER A 21 0.62 8.95 19.95
CA SER A 21 1.91 9.51 20.38
C SER A 21 3.07 8.54 20.11
N PRO A 22 4.31 9.03 19.94
CA PRO A 22 5.48 8.18 19.76
C PRO A 22 5.69 7.19 20.93
N ASN A 23 5.38 7.60 22.15
CA ASN A 23 5.53 6.74 23.34
C ASN A 23 4.61 5.49 23.27
N ASN A 24 3.48 5.60 22.61
CA ASN A 24 2.55 4.49 22.43
C ASN A 24 2.89 3.62 21.21
N ALA A 25 3.71 4.09 20.28
CA ALA A 25 3.98 3.44 19.01
C ALA A 25 4.57 2.03 19.21
N LEU A 26 5.55 1.89 20.08
CA LEU A 26 6.19 0.62 20.36
C LEU A 26 5.20 -0.41 20.95
N LYS A 27 4.40 0.03 21.92
CA LYS A 27 3.38 -0.84 22.55
C LYS A 27 2.30 -1.23 21.54
N TRP A 28 1.86 -0.27 20.74
CA TRP A 28 0.83 -0.50 19.73
C TRP A 28 1.27 -1.51 18.68
N ILE A 29 2.45 -1.32 18.08
CA ILE A 29 2.95 -2.21 17.02
C ILE A 29 3.20 -3.63 17.54
N ASN A 30 3.79 -3.78 18.73
CA ASN A 30 4.00 -5.08 19.31
C ASN A 30 2.67 -5.82 19.56
N ASN A 31 1.68 -5.13 20.15
CA ASN A 31 0.35 -5.71 20.38
C ASN A 31 -0.34 -6.11 19.06
N ALA A 32 -0.25 -5.29 18.00
CA ALA A 32 -0.80 -5.62 16.69
C ALA A 32 -0.15 -6.87 16.10
N LEU A 33 1.18 -6.99 16.20
CA LEU A 33 1.91 -8.16 15.71
C LEU A 33 1.61 -9.44 16.51
N ASP A 34 1.45 -9.33 17.83
CA ASP A 34 1.11 -10.46 18.70
C ASP A 34 -0.30 -10.98 18.40
N LYS A 35 -1.23 -10.08 18.08
CA LYS A 35 -2.59 -10.40 17.64
C LYS A 35 -2.68 -10.82 16.17
N LYS A 36 -1.55 -10.85 15.44
CA LYS A 36 -1.50 -11.12 14.00
C LYS A 36 -2.37 -10.17 13.15
N GLU A 37 -2.55 -8.94 13.63
CA GLU A 37 -3.25 -7.92 12.89
C GLU A 37 -2.40 -7.44 11.69
N VAL A 38 -3.07 -7.11 10.59
CA VAL A 38 -2.40 -6.58 9.40
C VAL A 38 -1.98 -5.13 9.66
N VAL A 39 -0.69 -4.86 9.53
CA VAL A 39 -0.14 -3.51 9.60
C VAL A 39 -0.08 -2.93 8.19
N MET A 40 -0.94 -1.96 7.92
CA MET A 40 -1.05 -1.38 6.58
C MET A 40 0.19 -0.54 6.23
N GLY A 41 0.58 -0.59 4.96
CA GLY A 41 1.76 0.11 4.47
C GLY A 41 3.03 -0.73 4.44
N PHE A 42 2.94 -1.99 4.80
CA PHE A 42 4.06 -2.92 4.80
C PHE A 42 3.81 -4.10 3.87
N GLY A 43 4.90 -4.57 3.23
CA GLY A 43 4.86 -5.64 2.27
C GLY A 43 4.37 -5.21 0.88
N HIS A 44 4.81 -5.93 -0.13
CA HIS A 44 4.40 -5.74 -1.51
C HIS A 44 4.43 -7.06 -2.26
N ARG A 45 3.51 -7.26 -3.19
CA ARG A 45 3.44 -8.51 -3.95
C ARG A 45 4.68 -8.75 -4.82
N VAL A 46 5.22 -7.68 -5.38
CA VAL A 46 6.40 -7.70 -6.28
C VAL A 46 7.68 -7.36 -5.52
N TYR A 47 7.71 -6.26 -4.79
CA TYR A 47 8.91 -5.78 -4.07
C TYR A 47 9.09 -6.53 -2.75
N LYS A 48 9.87 -7.61 -2.74
CA LYS A 48 10.08 -8.46 -1.54
C LYS A 48 11.16 -7.93 -0.61
N SER A 49 12.21 -7.34 -1.16
CA SER A 49 13.37 -6.79 -0.42
C SER A 49 13.34 -5.29 -0.22
N GLY A 50 12.19 -4.64 -0.46
CA GLY A 50 11.98 -3.20 -0.31
C GLY A 50 11.47 -2.55 -1.59
N ASP A 51 10.60 -1.57 -1.42
CA ASP A 51 10.01 -0.82 -2.53
C ASP A 51 10.92 0.36 -2.89
N SER A 52 11.44 0.38 -4.11
CA SER A 52 12.37 1.40 -4.61
C SER A 52 11.83 2.84 -4.56
N ARG A 53 10.52 3.02 -4.44
CA ARG A 53 9.87 4.33 -4.34
C ARG A 53 9.89 4.90 -2.93
N VAL A 54 10.02 4.05 -1.91
CA VAL A 54 9.98 4.45 -0.50
C VAL A 54 11.05 5.46 -0.12
N PRO A 55 12.34 5.30 -0.50
CA PRO A 55 13.36 6.27 -0.13
C PRO A 55 13.05 7.69 -0.62
N THR A 56 12.56 7.80 -1.85
CA THR A 56 12.16 9.11 -2.44
C THR A 56 10.99 9.71 -1.66
N MET A 57 9.94 8.93 -1.43
CA MET A 57 8.75 9.43 -0.73
C MET A 57 9.05 9.74 0.74
N ARG A 58 9.88 8.94 1.41
CA ARG A 58 10.36 9.20 2.79
C ARG A 58 11.11 10.52 2.90
N LYS A 59 11.93 10.86 1.90
CA LYS A 59 12.63 12.15 1.81
C LYS A 59 11.64 13.32 1.77
N TYR A 60 10.57 13.22 0.98
CA TYR A 60 9.55 14.26 0.92
C TYR A 60 8.71 14.32 2.20
N PHE A 61 8.37 13.19 2.78
CA PHE A 61 7.73 13.13 4.10
C PHE A 61 8.53 13.91 5.15
N ALA A 62 9.83 13.65 5.28
CA ALA A 62 10.70 14.35 6.22
C ALA A 62 10.75 15.86 5.96
N LYS A 63 10.80 16.28 4.68
CA LYS A 63 10.76 17.71 4.32
C LYS A 63 9.45 18.38 4.75
N VAL A 64 8.32 17.73 4.49
CA VAL A 64 7.00 18.27 4.87
C VAL A 64 6.86 18.31 6.38
N ALA A 65 7.27 17.25 7.09
CA ALA A 65 7.27 17.22 8.56
C ALA A 65 8.11 18.35 9.17
N LYS A 66 9.28 18.63 8.59
CA LYS A 66 10.13 19.77 9.01
C LYS A 66 9.44 21.11 8.79
N ILE A 67 8.82 21.34 7.61
CA ILE A 67 8.09 22.58 7.29
C ILE A 67 6.93 22.79 8.26
N LYS A 68 6.18 21.73 8.56
CA LYS A 68 5.04 21.76 9.47
C LYS A 68 5.45 21.72 10.95
N LYS A 69 6.74 21.61 11.24
CA LYS A 69 7.30 21.47 12.62
C LYS A 69 6.69 20.26 13.36
N ASP A 70 6.27 19.25 12.66
CA ASP A 70 5.67 18.04 13.21
C ASP A 70 6.70 16.90 13.26
N LYS A 71 7.27 16.73 14.48
CA LYS A 71 8.17 15.62 14.78
C LYS A 71 7.43 14.35 15.25
N LYS A 72 6.12 14.44 15.47
CA LYS A 72 5.34 13.35 16.05
C LYS A 72 5.16 12.22 15.05
N PHE A 73 4.68 12.52 13.86
CA PHE A 73 4.47 11.51 12.81
C PHE A 73 5.78 10.88 12.35
N GLU A 74 6.84 11.68 12.27
CA GLU A 74 8.15 11.17 11.89
C GLU A 74 8.68 10.14 12.89
N LYS A 75 8.58 10.41 14.20
CA LYS A 75 8.98 9.46 15.25
C LYS A 75 8.12 8.20 15.26
N ILE A 76 6.81 8.32 15.06
CA ILE A 76 5.91 7.16 14.98
C ILE A 76 6.31 6.29 13.77
N TYR A 77 6.56 6.93 12.63
CA TYR A 77 7.00 6.27 11.40
C TYR A 77 8.25 5.42 11.66
N ASP A 78 9.30 6.02 12.20
CA ASP A 78 10.58 5.34 12.41
C ASP A 78 10.46 4.15 13.39
N ILE A 79 9.67 4.29 14.47
CA ILE A 79 9.46 3.23 15.45
C ILE A 79 8.74 2.04 14.80
N VAL A 80 7.65 2.29 14.08
CA VAL A 80 6.84 1.22 13.46
C VAL A 80 7.62 0.53 12.35
N GLU A 81 8.32 1.29 11.50
CA GLU A 81 9.17 0.74 10.44
C GLU A 81 10.25 -0.20 11.02
N LYS A 82 10.98 0.27 12.02
CA LYS A 82 12.02 -0.51 12.68
C LYS A 82 11.48 -1.84 13.23
N VAL A 83 10.40 -1.80 13.99
CA VAL A 83 9.82 -3.02 14.58
C VAL A 83 9.32 -4.00 13.50
N MET A 84 8.72 -3.51 12.41
CA MET A 84 8.26 -4.35 11.31
C MET A 84 9.42 -5.05 10.61
N ILE A 85 10.53 -4.36 10.38
CA ILE A 85 11.73 -4.93 9.79
C ILE A 85 12.37 -5.94 10.75
N ASP A 86 12.60 -5.55 12.01
CA ASP A 86 13.31 -6.37 13.00
C ASP A 86 12.53 -7.67 13.35
N ARG A 87 11.21 -7.59 13.51
CA ARG A 87 10.40 -8.74 13.95
C ARG A 87 9.85 -9.60 12.82
N LYS A 88 9.59 -9.02 11.65
CA LYS A 88 8.90 -9.71 10.55
C LYS A 88 9.69 -9.75 9.25
N ASN A 89 10.77 -8.99 9.13
CA ASN A 89 11.51 -8.77 7.89
C ASN A 89 10.58 -8.30 6.75
N ILE A 90 9.60 -7.45 7.09
CA ILE A 90 8.66 -6.90 6.12
C ILE A 90 8.95 -5.40 5.97
N HIS A 91 9.31 -5.01 4.75
CA HIS A 91 9.68 -3.64 4.40
C HIS A 91 8.44 -2.79 4.10
N PRO A 92 8.52 -1.45 4.32
CA PRO A 92 7.46 -0.55 3.93
C PRO A 92 7.26 -0.53 2.41
N ASN A 93 6.04 -0.32 1.97
CA ASN A 93 5.69 0.01 0.59
C ASN A 93 5.48 1.52 0.45
N VAL A 94 5.34 2.00 -0.80
CA VAL A 94 5.24 3.45 -1.09
C VAL A 94 4.11 4.14 -0.33
N ASP A 95 3.04 3.43 -0.06
CA ASP A 95 1.91 4.02 0.63
C ASP A 95 2.23 4.35 2.08
N TYR A 96 3.19 3.68 2.73
CA TYR A 96 3.54 3.94 4.13
C TYR A 96 4.00 5.39 4.38
N PRO A 97 4.94 5.97 3.62
CA PRO A 97 5.27 7.39 3.72
C PRO A 97 4.22 8.32 3.08
N THR A 98 3.42 7.86 2.11
CA THR A 98 2.47 8.71 1.38
C THR A 98 1.33 9.22 2.26
N GLY A 99 0.71 8.33 3.03
CA GLY A 99 -0.42 8.69 3.90
C GLY A 99 -0.12 9.85 4.86
N PRO A 100 0.92 9.76 5.70
CA PRO A 100 1.29 10.86 6.59
C PRO A 100 1.77 12.11 5.84
N THR A 101 2.37 11.97 4.66
CA THR A 101 2.77 13.14 3.85
C THR A 101 1.54 13.94 3.42
N TYR A 102 0.55 13.30 2.83
CA TYR A 102 -0.67 13.97 2.38
C TYR A 102 -1.43 14.60 3.55
N HIS A 103 -1.47 13.90 4.68
CA HIS A 103 -2.07 14.45 5.89
C HIS A 103 -1.37 15.74 6.35
N LEU A 104 -0.04 15.76 6.42
CA LEU A 104 0.72 16.94 6.80
C LEU A 104 0.62 18.08 5.79
N MET A 105 0.40 17.77 4.51
CA MET A 105 0.11 18.75 3.47
C MET A 105 -1.29 19.36 3.61
N GLY A 106 -2.16 18.77 4.42
CA GLY A 106 -3.52 19.26 4.68
C GLY A 106 -4.57 18.70 3.74
N PHE A 107 -4.26 17.67 2.96
CA PHE A 107 -5.27 16.97 2.16
C PHE A 107 -6.23 16.19 3.06
N ASP A 108 -7.51 16.29 2.75
CA ASP A 108 -8.50 15.41 3.36
C ASP A 108 -8.32 13.97 2.88
N THR A 109 -8.65 13.01 3.73
CA THR A 109 -8.49 11.58 3.45
C THR A 109 -9.28 11.14 2.22
N ASP A 110 -10.41 11.77 2.00
CA ASP A 110 -11.31 11.45 0.87
C ASP A 110 -10.67 11.78 -0.49
N PHE A 111 -9.64 12.65 -0.51
CA PHE A 111 -8.89 13.01 -1.72
C PHE A 111 -7.68 12.11 -1.98
N PHE A 112 -7.29 11.23 -1.09
CA PHE A 112 -6.06 10.42 -1.26
C PHE A 112 -6.15 9.52 -2.49
N THR A 113 -7.30 8.91 -2.73
CA THR A 113 -7.54 8.08 -3.92
C THR A 113 -7.47 8.91 -5.21
N GLN A 114 -8.07 10.09 -5.21
CA GLN A 114 -8.06 10.99 -6.36
C GLN A 114 -6.65 11.48 -6.69
N ILE A 115 -5.85 11.84 -5.67
CA ILE A 115 -4.45 12.24 -5.87
C ILE A 115 -3.64 11.09 -6.46
N PHE A 116 -3.88 9.86 -5.99
CA PHE A 116 -3.26 8.67 -6.55
C PHE A 116 -3.62 8.48 -8.04
N VAL A 117 -4.89 8.63 -8.40
CA VAL A 117 -5.36 8.53 -9.80
C VAL A 117 -4.72 9.61 -10.68
N ILE A 118 -4.71 10.87 -10.21
CA ILE A 118 -4.07 11.98 -10.93
C ILE A 118 -2.59 11.68 -11.18
N SER A 119 -1.89 11.19 -10.18
CA SER A 119 -0.47 10.83 -10.31
C SER A 119 -0.24 9.63 -11.23
N ARG A 120 -1.21 8.72 -11.34
CA ARG A 120 -1.11 7.49 -12.15
C ARG A 120 -1.52 7.68 -13.60
N ILE A 121 -2.32 8.71 -13.92
CA ILE A 121 -2.84 8.89 -15.28
C ILE A 121 -1.73 9.02 -16.33
N THR A 122 -0.62 9.64 -15.99
CA THR A 122 0.54 9.75 -16.88
C THR A 122 1.14 8.39 -17.23
N GLY A 123 1.25 7.50 -16.24
CA GLY A 123 1.73 6.13 -16.46
C GLY A 123 0.74 5.28 -17.27
N TRP A 124 -0.55 5.42 -17.03
CA TRP A 124 -1.56 4.74 -17.85
C TRP A 124 -1.54 5.24 -19.29
N SER A 125 -1.45 6.56 -19.50
CA SER A 125 -1.38 7.13 -20.84
C SER A 125 -0.14 6.64 -21.59
N ALA A 126 1.02 6.59 -20.95
CA ALA A 126 2.25 6.06 -21.55
C ALA A 126 2.07 4.61 -21.98
N HIS A 127 1.55 3.73 -21.12
CA HIS A 127 1.32 2.33 -21.47
C HIS A 127 0.28 2.14 -22.56
N ILE A 128 -0.79 2.96 -22.60
CA ILE A 128 -1.77 2.94 -23.67
C ILE A 128 -1.12 3.32 -25.00
N MET A 129 -0.30 4.38 -25.01
CA MET A 129 0.41 4.81 -26.21
C MET A 129 1.40 3.74 -26.71
N GLU A 130 2.17 3.13 -25.82
CA GLU A 130 3.06 2.00 -26.13
C GLU A 130 2.29 0.82 -26.74
N GLN A 131 1.17 0.46 -26.11
CA GLN A 131 0.33 -0.65 -26.59
C GLN A 131 -0.25 -0.36 -27.96
N HIS A 132 -0.71 0.86 -28.22
CA HIS A 132 -1.23 1.26 -29.53
C HIS A 132 -0.15 1.27 -30.60
N ALA A 133 1.06 1.72 -30.28
CA ALA A 133 2.18 1.75 -31.22
C ALA A 133 2.65 0.36 -31.65
N ALA A 134 2.57 -0.63 -30.76
CA ALA A 134 2.96 -2.03 -31.02
C ALA A 134 1.76 -2.98 -30.87
N ASN A 135 0.59 -2.60 -31.39
CA ASN A 135 -0.69 -3.24 -31.13
C ASN A 135 -0.67 -4.77 -31.37
N LYS A 136 -0.58 -5.49 -30.29
CA LYS A 136 -0.65 -6.96 -30.25
C LYS A 136 -1.75 -7.41 -29.30
N LEU A 137 -2.47 -8.44 -29.69
CA LEU A 137 -3.47 -9.06 -28.83
C LEU A 137 -2.82 -9.61 -27.57
N ILE A 138 -3.13 -9.02 -26.41
CA ILE A 138 -2.71 -9.55 -25.12
C ILE A 138 -3.67 -10.65 -24.71
N ARG A 139 -3.23 -11.89 -24.84
CA ARG A 139 -3.99 -13.07 -24.43
C ARG A 139 -3.18 -13.86 -23.42
N PRO A 140 -3.40 -13.66 -22.11
CA PRO A 140 -2.72 -14.43 -21.09
C PRO A 140 -2.97 -15.91 -21.25
N LEU A 141 -1.92 -16.71 -21.22
CA LEU A 141 -2.04 -18.18 -21.18
C LEU A 141 -2.33 -18.58 -19.74
N ALA A 142 -3.38 -19.38 -19.56
CA ALA A 142 -3.74 -19.95 -18.27
C ALA A 142 -3.79 -21.48 -18.38
N SER A 143 -3.29 -22.15 -17.36
CA SER A 143 -3.45 -23.59 -17.22
C SER A 143 -4.69 -23.87 -16.40
N TYR A 144 -5.63 -24.57 -16.99
CA TYR A 144 -6.84 -24.98 -16.29
C TYR A 144 -6.51 -26.04 -15.25
N LYS A 145 -6.85 -25.75 -13.98
CA LYS A 145 -6.62 -26.62 -12.82
C LYS A 145 -7.89 -27.22 -12.24
N GLY A 146 -9.01 -27.03 -12.88
CA GLY A 146 -10.28 -27.60 -12.44
C GLY A 146 -10.47 -29.07 -12.89
N ASN A 147 -11.62 -29.63 -12.57
CA ASN A 147 -11.98 -31.00 -12.92
C ASN A 147 -12.05 -31.16 -14.44
N LYS A 148 -11.31 -32.15 -14.96
CA LYS A 148 -11.33 -32.51 -16.38
C LYS A 148 -12.49 -33.48 -16.67
N HIS A 149 -12.94 -33.51 -17.93
CA HIS A 149 -13.91 -34.49 -18.41
C HIS A 149 -15.27 -34.56 -17.67
N ARG A 150 -15.80 -33.43 -17.27
CA ARG A 150 -17.17 -33.38 -16.75
C ARG A 150 -18.16 -33.74 -17.83
N LYS A 151 -18.94 -34.80 -17.61
CA LYS A 151 -20.08 -35.13 -18.48
C LYS A 151 -21.21 -34.12 -18.22
N VAL A 152 -21.86 -33.71 -19.30
CA VAL A 152 -23.08 -32.90 -19.20
C VAL A 152 -24.18 -33.80 -18.70
N LEU A 153 -24.73 -33.54 -17.53
CA LEU A 153 -25.88 -34.28 -17.03
C LEU A 153 -27.14 -33.92 -17.80
N GLN A 154 -28.06 -34.89 -17.96
CA GLN A 154 -29.37 -34.62 -18.52
C GLN A 154 -30.14 -33.64 -17.64
N LEU A 155 -31.10 -32.89 -18.25
CA LEU A 155 -31.84 -31.82 -17.55
C LEU A 155 -32.54 -32.28 -16.26
N ASN A 156 -33.04 -33.51 -16.27
CA ASN A 156 -33.69 -34.14 -15.10
C ASN A 156 -32.73 -34.66 -14.01
N GLN A 157 -31.41 -34.53 -14.22
CA GLN A 157 -30.35 -34.97 -13.31
C GLN A 157 -29.49 -33.80 -12.80
N ARG A 158 -29.87 -32.55 -13.10
CA ARG A 158 -29.15 -31.34 -12.70
C ARG A 158 -29.65 -30.74 -11.42
#